data_08f91490f1e76547a7d914a7cfdc8649
#
_entry.id   08f91490f1e76547a7d914a7cfdc8649
#
_cell.length_a   1.000
_cell.length_b   1.000
_cell.length_c   1.000
_cell.angle_alpha   90.00
_cell.angle_beta   90.00
_cell.angle_gamma   90.00
#
_symmetry.space_group_name_H-M   'P 1'
#
loop_
_entity.id
_entity.type
_entity.pdbx_description
1 polymer ?
#
loop_
_entity_poly.entity_id
_entity_poly.type
_entity_poly.pdbx_seq_one_letter_code
_entity_poly.pdbx_strand_id
1 'polypeptide(L)'
;HKVDLYEKYLTEYLIKVNNLSITEEQHLMINNLFHAIIDIERVSDHAENMSDLAKYKIENGITFSQHAMEELKALYEKVVVSFSEAVKAREKLSRIAAENVCRIEDEVDAMEEELRNKHIERLSSGLCKPSNGVIFLDTLSNFERMSDHANNLADCVLEELEQKNR
;
A
#
# COMPACT_ATOMS: atom_id res chain seq x y z
N HIS A 1 10.78 5.29 -14.04
CA HIS A 1 11.24 5.19 -12.64
C HIS A 1 12.19 4.00 -12.43
N LYS A 2 12.89 3.93 -11.27
CA LYS A 2 13.76 2.77 -10.98
C LYS A 2 12.94 1.52 -10.69
N VAL A 3 11.78 1.68 -10.04
CA VAL A 3 10.90 0.55 -9.69
C VAL A 3 10.38 -0.14 -10.93
N ASP A 4 9.85 0.59 -11.92
CA ASP A 4 9.37 0.05 -13.20
C ASP A 4 10.46 -0.73 -13.96
N LEU A 5 11.71 -0.25 -13.88
CA LEU A 5 12.83 -0.94 -14.49
C LEU A 5 13.12 -2.28 -13.81
N TYR A 6 13.06 -2.33 -12.48
CA TYR A 6 13.21 -3.58 -11.72
C TYR A 6 12.01 -4.51 -11.92
N GLU A 7 10.78 -3.99 -11.92
CA GLU A 7 9.58 -4.75 -12.22
C GLU A 7 9.73 -5.47 -13.57
N LYS A 8 10.10 -4.76 -14.62
CA LYS A 8 10.33 -5.34 -15.95
C LYS A 8 11.40 -6.44 -15.93
N TYR A 9 12.57 -6.16 -15.34
CA TYR A 9 13.66 -7.15 -15.35
C TYR A 9 13.35 -8.39 -14.52
N LEU A 10 12.70 -8.22 -13.36
CA LEU A 10 12.31 -9.33 -12.51
C LEU A 10 11.23 -10.17 -13.16
N THR A 11 10.24 -9.53 -13.79
CA THR A 11 9.18 -10.20 -14.57
C THR A 11 9.77 -11.04 -15.71
N GLU A 12 10.67 -10.46 -16.52
CA GLU A 12 11.34 -11.19 -17.60
C GLU A 12 12.20 -12.36 -17.07
N TYR A 13 12.81 -12.21 -15.91
CA TYR A 13 13.59 -13.27 -15.27
C TYR A 13 12.69 -14.39 -14.76
N LEU A 14 11.61 -14.08 -14.06
CA LEU A 14 10.66 -15.06 -13.54
C LEU A 14 9.98 -15.85 -14.67
N ILE A 15 9.64 -15.22 -15.80
CA ILE A 15 9.13 -15.92 -17.00
C ILE A 15 10.13 -17.00 -17.47
N LYS A 16 11.42 -16.67 -17.51
CA LYS A 16 12.45 -17.63 -17.92
C LYS A 16 12.56 -18.78 -16.93
N VAL A 17 12.49 -18.53 -15.64
CA VAL A 17 12.54 -19.56 -14.59
C VAL A 17 11.28 -20.43 -14.65
N ASN A 18 10.10 -19.84 -14.86
CA ASN A 18 8.83 -20.57 -14.96
C ASN A 18 8.76 -21.54 -16.16
N ASN A 19 9.58 -21.33 -17.19
CA ASN A 19 9.70 -22.22 -18.35
C ASN A 19 10.67 -23.40 -18.13
N LEU A 20 11.29 -23.52 -16.96
CA LEU A 20 12.13 -24.66 -16.60
C LEU A 20 11.28 -25.80 -16.03
N SER A 21 11.88 -26.99 -15.92
CA SER A 21 11.24 -28.12 -15.23
C SER A 21 11.31 -27.86 -13.72
N ILE A 22 10.24 -27.31 -13.15
CA ILE A 22 10.11 -26.92 -11.76
C ILE A 22 8.95 -27.66 -11.10
N THR A 23 8.97 -27.74 -9.76
CA THR A 23 7.92 -28.40 -8.96
C THR A 23 6.68 -27.49 -8.83
N GLU A 24 5.53 -28.04 -8.41
CA GLU A 24 4.33 -27.27 -8.13
C GLU A 24 4.55 -26.22 -7.04
N GLU A 25 5.32 -26.55 -6.00
CA GLU A 25 5.70 -25.58 -4.95
C GLU A 25 6.52 -24.40 -5.52
N GLN A 26 7.43 -24.70 -6.45
CA GLN A 26 8.21 -23.64 -7.13
C GLN A 26 7.34 -22.80 -8.07
N HIS A 27 6.34 -23.39 -8.75
CA HIS A 27 5.36 -22.66 -9.54
C HIS A 27 4.56 -21.68 -8.67
N LEU A 28 4.08 -22.12 -7.51
CA LEU A 28 3.39 -21.24 -6.58
C LEU A 28 4.27 -20.08 -6.14
N MET A 29 5.50 -20.38 -5.70
CA MET A 29 6.44 -19.32 -5.30
C MET A 29 6.68 -18.31 -6.41
N ILE A 30 6.81 -18.75 -7.67
CA ILE A 30 6.99 -17.84 -8.82
C ILE A 30 5.75 -16.98 -9.03
N ASN A 31 4.53 -17.54 -8.94
CA ASN A 31 3.30 -16.79 -9.05
C ASN A 31 3.20 -15.72 -7.95
N ASN A 32 3.50 -16.07 -6.71
CA ASN A 32 3.49 -15.14 -5.60
C ASN A 32 4.56 -14.04 -5.75
N LEU A 33 5.72 -14.36 -6.36
CA LEU A 33 6.71 -13.34 -6.69
C LEU A 33 6.25 -12.40 -7.80
N PHE A 34 5.48 -12.88 -8.80
CA PHE A 34 4.86 -12.00 -9.80
C PHE A 34 3.88 -11.02 -9.15
N HIS A 35 3.01 -11.50 -8.26
CA HIS A 35 2.09 -10.63 -7.51
C HIS A 35 2.86 -9.62 -6.66
N ALA A 36 3.88 -10.09 -5.92
CA ALA A 36 4.70 -9.21 -5.09
C ALA A 36 5.37 -8.08 -5.87
N ILE A 37 5.88 -8.36 -7.09
CA ILE A 37 6.50 -7.35 -7.96
C ILE A 37 5.47 -6.30 -8.37
N ILE A 38 4.26 -6.72 -8.76
CA ILE A 38 3.17 -5.82 -9.15
C ILE A 38 2.73 -4.96 -7.96
N ASP A 39 2.56 -5.56 -6.77
CA ASP A 39 2.14 -4.80 -5.58
C ASP A 39 3.20 -3.77 -5.15
N ILE A 40 4.49 -4.08 -5.26
CA ILE A 40 5.57 -3.12 -4.98
C ILE A 40 5.55 -1.97 -5.99
N GLU A 41 5.32 -2.25 -7.25
CA GLU A 41 5.18 -1.22 -8.30
C GLU A 41 3.97 -0.32 -8.01
N ARG A 42 2.81 -0.89 -7.65
CA ARG A 42 1.61 -0.14 -7.27
C ARG A 42 1.83 0.78 -6.07
N VAL A 43 2.54 0.32 -5.03
CA VAL A 43 2.93 1.20 -3.92
C VAL A 43 3.79 2.37 -4.40
N SER A 44 4.71 2.13 -5.34
CA SER A 44 5.53 3.18 -5.96
C SER A 44 4.69 4.19 -6.73
N ASP A 45 3.70 3.75 -7.50
CA ASP A 45 2.76 4.59 -8.24
C ASP A 45 1.94 5.48 -7.30
N HIS A 46 1.42 4.90 -6.20
CA HIS A 46 0.70 5.68 -5.19
C HIS A 46 1.60 6.70 -4.49
N ALA A 47 2.88 6.38 -4.26
CA ALA A 47 3.85 7.33 -3.72
C ALA A 47 4.13 8.49 -4.71
N GLU A 48 4.13 8.24 -6.02
CA GLU A 48 4.20 9.28 -7.06
C GLU A 48 2.95 10.16 -7.06
N ASN A 49 1.76 9.55 -7.02
CA ASN A 49 0.49 10.29 -6.90
C ASN A 49 0.50 11.21 -5.66
N MET A 50 1.01 10.73 -4.52
CA MET A 50 1.16 11.55 -3.31
C MET A 50 2.10 12.74 -3.53
N SER A 51 3.20 12.56 -4.27
CA SER A 51 4.11 13.64 -4.64
C SER A 51 3.41 14.69 -5.52
N ASP A 52 2.59 14.25 -6.47
CA ASP A 52 1.86 15.15 -7.36
C ASP A 52 0.72 15.89 -6.64
N LEU A 53 0.02 15.23 -5.72
CA LEU A 53 -0.95 15.90 -4.83
C LEU A 53 -0.27 16.97 -3.96
N ALA A 54 0.93 16.70 -3.43
CA ALA A 54 1.70 17.66 -2.66
C ALA A 54 2.13 18.86 -3.49
N LYS A 55 2.60 18.67 -4.73
CA LYS A 55 2.92 19.76 -5.67
C LYS A 55 1.68 20.60 -5.97
N TYR A 56 0.58 19.94 -6.34
CA TYR A 56 -0.68 20.63 -6.63
C TYR A 56 -1.16 21.48 -5.44
N LYS A 57 -1.08 20.91 -4.23
CA LYS A 57 -1.41 21.61 -2.98
C LYS A 57 -0.59 22.90 -2.80
N ILE A 58 0.72 22.83 -3.07
CA ILE A 58 1.63 23.98 -2.95
C ILE A 58 1.31 25.04 -4.02
N GLU A 59 1.20 24.64 -5.29
CA GLU A 59 0.96 25.53 -6.43
C GLU A 59 -0.38 26.27 -6.33
N ASN A 60 -1.40 25.64 -5.75
CA ASN A 60 -2.74 26.23 -5.60
C ASN A 60 -2.99 26.86 -4.21
N GLY A 61 -1.97 26.93 -3.36
CA GLY A 61 -2.09 27.55 -2.03
C GLY A 61 -3.09 26.83 -1.12
N ILE A 62 -3.30 25.52 -1.32
CA ILE A 62 -4.20 24.71 -0.51
C ILE A 62 -3.55 24.45 0.85
N THR A 63 -4.28 24.74 1.93
CA THR A 63 -3.81 24.53 3.29
C THR A 63 -4.78 23.65 4.06
N PHE A 64 -4.26 22.69 4.81
CA PHE A 64 -5.02 21.88 5.75
C PHE A 64 -4.93 22.50 7.16
N SER A 65 -5.94 22.28 7.97
CA SER A 65 -5.88 22.62 9.38
C SER A 65 -4.82 21.77 10.09
N GLN A 66 -4.34 22.22 11.25
CA GLN A 66 -3.40 21.44 12.07
C GLN A 66 -3.97 20.05 12.39
N HIS A 67 -5.25 19.99 12.76
CA HIS A 67 -5.93 18.73 13.05
C HIS A 67 -5.97 17.78 11.85
N ALA A 68 -6.30 18.27 10.64
CA ALA A 68 -6.27 17.46 9.43
C ALA A 68 -4.86 16.95 9.09
N MET A 69 -3.82 17.73 9.35
CA MET A 69 -2.44 17.29 9.17
C MET A 69 -2.03 16.21 10.17
N GLU A 70 -2.50 16.29 11.42
CA GLU A 70 -2.26 15.27 12.44
C GLU A 70 -2.99 13.96 12.10
N GLU A 71 -4.24 14.03 11.62
CA GLU A 71 -5.00 12.90 11.11
C GLU A 71 -4.25 12.18 9.97
N LEU A 72 -3.83 12.91 8.94
CA LEU A 72 -3.08 12.35 7.80
C LEU A 72 -1.73 11.76 8.23
N LYS A 73 -1.04 12.42 9.16
CA LYS A 73 0.24 11.92 9.67
C LYS A 73 0.08 10.60 10.40
N ALA A 74 -0.94 10.47 11.23
CA ALA A 74 -1.21 9.24 11.97
C ALA A 74 -1.52 8.06 11.02
N LEU A 75 -2.30 8.30 9.95
CA LEU A 75 -2.57 7.30 8.93
C LEU A 75 -1.30 6.93 8.16
N TYR A 76 -0.51 7.92 7.72
CA TYR A 76 0.77 7.70 7.05
C TYR A 76 1.73 6.82 7.87
N GLU A 77 1.87 7.09 9.17
CA GLU A 77 2.75 6.31 10.05
C GLU A 77 2.34 4.83 10.10
N LYS A 78 1.01 4.52 10.10
CA LYS A 78 0.51 3.14 10.01
C LYS A 78 0.86 2.49 8.68
N VAL A 79 0.65 3.17 7.56
CA VAL A 79 0.95 2.66 6.21
C VAL A 79 2.44 2.36 6.06
N VAL A 80 3.32 3.22 6.57
CA VAL A 80 4.78 2.97 6.55
C VAL A 80 5.13 1.72 7.36
N VAL A 81 4.52 1.53 8.53
CA VAL A 81 4.73 0.31 9.34
C VAL A 81 4.19 -0.92 8.61
N SER A 82 3.00 -0.86 8.03
CA SER A 82 2.40 -1.95 7.25
C SER A 82 3.35 -2.42 6.15
N PHE A 83 3.80 -1.51 5.30
CA PHE A 83 4.70 -1.85 4.20
C PHE A 83 6.07 -2.38 4.68
N SER A 84 6.61 -1.81 5.76
CA SER A 84 7.86 -2.30 6.37
C SER A 84 7.74 -3.74 6.90
N GLU A 85 6.62 -4.06 7.55
CA GLU A 85 6.35 -5.43 8.02
C GLU A 85 6.06 -6.39 6.86
N ALA A 86 5.41 -5.94 5.77
CA ALA A 86 5.20 -6.74 4.57
C ALA A 86 6.51 -7.13 3.88
N VAL A 87 7.44 -6.18 3.72
CA VAL A 87 8.79 -6.47 3.20
C VAL A 87 9.52 -7.46 4.11
N LYS A 88 9.47 -7.27 5.42
CA LYS A 88 10.06 -8.19 6.40
C LYS A 88 9.42 -9.58 6.36
N ALA A 89 8.09 -9.67 6.19
CA ALA A 89 7.38 -10.92 6.02
C ALA A 89 7.90 -11.65 4.78
N ARG A 90 8.04 -10.96 3.64
CA ARG A 90 8.55 -11.54 2.39
C ARG A 90 10.00 -11.98 2.49
N GLU A 91 10.89 -11.12 3.04
CA GLU A 91 12.32 -11.42 3.16
C GLU A 91 12.61 -12.64 4.05
N LYS A 92 11.86 -12.80 5.14
CA LYS A 92 12.12 -13.80 6.18
C LYS A 92 11.13 -14.97 6.17
N LEU A 93 10.14 -14.98 5.28
CA LEU A 93 9.01 -15.89 5.31
C LEU A 93 8.37 -15.96 6.71
N SER A 94 8.14 -14.77 7.29
CA SER A 94 7.68 -14.62 8.67
C SER A 94 6.17 -14.54 8.76
N ARG A 95 5.52 -15.60 9.27
CA ARG A 95 4.07 -15.61 9.57
C ARG A 95 3.68 -14.47 10.51
N ILE A 96 4.45 -14.24 11.57
CA ILE A 96 4.15 -13.20 12.56
C ILE A 96 4.15 -11.81 11.92
N ALA A 97 5.11 -11.52 11.04
CA ALA A 97 5.14 -10.24 10.33
C ALA A 97 3.96 -10.11 9.35
N ALA A 98 3.61 -11.18 8.64
CA ALA A 98 2.48 -11.18 7.72
C ALA A 98 1.14 -10.98 8.46
N GLU A 99 0.87 -11.72 9.53
CA GLU A 99 -0.34 -11.53 10.35
C GLU A 99 -0.42 -10.12 10.97
N ASN A 100 0.73 -9.52 11.29
CA ASN A 100 0.77 -8.15 11.78
C ASN A 100 0.37 -7.14 10.68
N VAL A 101 0.73 -7.38 9.42
CA VAL A 101 0.31 -6.55 8.28
C VAL A 101 -1.22 -6.59 8.14
N CYS A 102 -1.83 -7.78 8.13
CA CYS A 102 -3.29 -7.91 8.01
C CYS A 102 -4.01 -7.14 9.12
N ARG A 103 -3.53 -7.23 10.37
CA ARG A 103 -4.10 -6.45 11.48
C ARG A 103 -3.95 -4.94 11.31
N ILE A 104 -2.82 -4.48 10.74
CA ILE A 104 -2.60 -3.04 10.51
C ILE A 104 -3.47 -2.55 9.36
N GLU A 105 -3.70 -3.37 8.35
CA GLU A 105 -4.59 -3.04 7.24
C GLU A 105 -6.02 -2.83 7.72
N ASP A 106 -6.59 -3.74 8.54
CA ASP A 106 -7.90 -3.55 9.20
C ASP A 106 -7.97 -2.19 9.96
N GLU A 107 -6.87 -1.80 10.63
CA GLU A 107 -6.79 -0.52 11.34
C GLU A 107 -6.70 0.69 10.40
N VAL A 108 -6.03 0.55 9.25
CA VAL A 108 -5.91 1.60 8.21
C VAL A 108 -7.28 1.83 7.57
N ASP A 109 -7.98 0.77 7.21
CA ASP A 109 -9.31 0.83 6.62
C ASP A 109 -10.32 1.52 7.54
N ALA A 110 -10.38 1.07 8.79
CA ALA A 110 -11.25 1.71 9.78
C ALA A 110 -10.93 3.19 10.00
N MET A 111 -9.65 3.54 9.99
CA MET A 111 -9.18 4.91 10.17
C MET A 111 -9.48 5.76 8.92
N GLU A 112 -9.30 5.22 7.72
CA GLU A 112 -9.64 5.89 6.47
C GLU A 112 -11.14 6.24 6.42
N GLU A 113 -12.01 5.26 6.72
CA GLU A 113 -13.46 5.47 6.75
C GLU A 113 -13.86 6.54 7.77
N GLU A 114 -13.29 6.50 8.97
CA GLU A 114 -13.54 7.50 10.01
C GLU A 114 -13.12 8.91 9.56
N LEU A 115 -11.93 9.05 9.00
CA LEU A 115 -11.40 10.33 8.54
C LEU A 115 -12.19 10.89 7.34
N ARG A 116 -12.60 10.02 6.43
CA ARG A 116 -13.49 10.35 5.30
C ARG A 116 -14.82 10.92 5.80
N ASN A 117 -15.47 10.23 6.73
CA ASN A 117 -16.75 10.66 7.30
C ASN A 117 -16.62 12.01 8.04
N LYS A 118 -15.62 12.18 8.89
CA LYS A 118 -15.31 13.46 9.56
C LYS A 118 -15.06 14.59 8.55
N HIS A 119 -14.41 14.27 7.44
CA HIS A 119 -14.13 15.28 6.42
C HIS A 119 -15.41 15.70 5.67
N ILE A 120 -16.30 14.75 5.34
CA ILE A 120 -17.60 15.04 4.73
C ILE A 120 -18.45 15.92 5.66
N GLU A 121 -18.44 15.66 6.95
CA GLU A 121 -19.11 16.52 7.95
C GLU A 121 -18.55 17.95 7.96
N ARG A 122 -17.21 18.11 7.93
CA ARG A 122 -16.54 19.42 7.83
C ARG A 122 -16.92 20.19 6.55
N LEU A 123 -17.02 19.48 5.41
CA LEU A 123 -17.48 20.06 4.14
C LEU A 123 -18.94 20.51 4.22
N SER A 124 -19.83 19.66 4.72
CA SER A 124 -21.26 19.93 4.84
C SER A 124 -21.56 21.10 5.77
N SER A 125 -20.73 21.28 6.81
CA SER A 125 -20.85 22.38 7.77
C SER A 125 -20.16 23.68 7.29
N GLY A 126 -19.59 23.70 6.08
CA GLY A 126 -18.89 24.89 5.55
C GLY A 126 -17.56 25.20 6.23
N LEU A 127 -17.02 24.29 7.05
CA LEU A 127 -15.75 24.43 7.76
C LEU A 127 -14.53 24.15 6.88
N CYS A 128 -14.75 23.55 5.71
CA CYS A 128 -13.70 23.23 4.76
C CYS A 128 -14.08 23.68 3.34
N LYS A 129 -13.11 24.18 2.59
CA LYS A 129 -13.32 24.52 1.18
C LYS A 129 -13.37 23.24 0.33
N PRO A 130 -14.27 23.13 -0.67
CA PRO A 130 -14.36 21.94 -1.53
C PRO A 130 -13.04 21.55 -2.19
N SER A 131 -12.24 22.52 -2.64
CA SER A 131 -10.91 22.26 -3.24
C SER A 131 -9.94 21.57 -2.28
N ASN A 132 -9.99 21.91 -0.99
CA ASN A 132 -9.16 21.25 0.03
C ASN A 132 -9.69 19.82 0.29
N GLY A 133 -11.02 19.64 0.18
CA GLY A 133 -11.68 18.36 0.39
C GLY A 133 -11.24 17.30 -0.59
N VAL A 134 -11.17 17.64 -1.88
CA VAL A 134 -10.73 16.71 -2.93
C VAL A 134 -9.31 16.20 -2.63
N ILE A 135 -8.36 17.12 -2.36
CA ILE A 135 -6.97 16.72 -2.09
C ILE A 135 -6.85 15.89 -0.82
N PHE A 136 -7.64 16.19 0.22
CA PHE A 136 -7.65 15.41 1.46
C PHE A 136 -8.15 13.98 1.21
N LEU A 137 -9.28 13.83 0.50
CA LEU A 137 -9.87 12.52 0.19
C LEU A 137 -8.98 11.69 -0.74
N ASP A 138 -8.37 12.31 -1.76
CA ASP A 138 -7.42 11.63 -2.63
C ASP A 138 -6.18 11.15 -1.86
N THR A 139 -5.73 11.93 -0.87
CA THR A 139 -4.64 11.54 0.02
C THR A 139 -5.00 10.32 0.86
N LEU A 140 -6.20 10.27 1.44
CA LEU A 140 -6.71 9.11 2.20
C LEU A 140 -6.75 7.86 1.32
N SER A 141 -7.35 7.96 0.13
CA SER A 141 -7.43 6.85 -0.82
C SER A 141 -6.08 6.31 -1.26
N ASN A 142 -5.08 7.16 -1.45
CA ASN A 142 -3.74 6.67 -1.79
C ASN A 142 -3.10 5.93 -0.62
N PHE A 143 -3.29 6.37 0.62
CA PHE A 143 -2.78 5.67 1.81
C PHE A 143 -3.44 4.31 2.02
N GLU A 144 -4.75 4.22 1.89
CA GLU A 144 -5.50 2.96 1.97
C GLU A 144 -4.99 1.97 0.91
N ARG A 145 -4.91 2.38 -0.37
CA ARG A 145 -4.41 1.51 -1.45
C ARG A 145 -2.96 1.06 -1.25
N MET A 146 -2.10 1.89 -0.67
CA MET A 146 -0.74 1.47 -0.30
C MET A 146 -0.77 0.38 0.79
N SER A 147 -1.71 0.45 1.73
CA SER A 147 -1.91 -0.58 2.76
C SER A 147 -2.43 -1.88 2.17
N ASP A 148 -3.42 -1.81 1.25
CA ASP A 148 -3.94 -2.96 0.51
C ASP A 148 -2.83 -3.72 -0.21
N HIS A 149 -1.97 -3.01 -0.93
CA HIS A 149 -0.85 -3.64 -1.63
C HIS A 149 0.19 -4.24 -0.66
N ALA A 150 0.38 -3.65 0.52
CA ALA A 150 1.20 -4.26 1.57
C ALA A 150 0.55 -5.54 2.12
N ASN A 151 -0.77 -5.55 2.28
CA ASN A 151 -1.52 -6.74 2.71
C ASN A 151 -1.43 -7.87 1.68
N ASN A 152 -1.58 -7.58 0.39
CA ASN A 152 -1.39 -8.57 -0.68
C ASN A 152 -0.02 -9.26 -0.61
N LEU A 153 1.05 -8.49 -0.32
CA LEU A 153 2.39 -9.05 -0.10
C LEU A 153 2.43 -10.03 1.08
N ALA A 154 1.72 -9.72 2.17
CA ALA A 154 1.64 -10.56 3.36
C ALA A 154 0.83 -11.83 3.10
N ASP A 155 -0.29 -11.74 2.40
CA ASP A 155 -1.15 -12.87 2.03
C ASP A 155 -0.41 -13.89 1.18
N CYS A 156 0.39 -13.45 0.20
CA CYS A 156 1.26 -14.33 -0.58
C CYS A 156 2.23 -15.13 0.33
N VAL A 157 2.76 -14.52 1.39
CA VAL A 157 3.64 -15.20 2.33
C VAL A 157 2.88 -16.22 3.19
N LEU A 158 1.67 -15.87 3.65
CA LEU A 158 0.82 -16.79 4.42
C LEU A 158 0.43 -18.01 3.60
N GLU A 159 0.07 -17.82 2.33
CA GLU A 159 -0.26 -18.90 1.40
C GLU A 159 0.93 -19.86 1.20
N GLU A 160 2.14 -19.35 0.96
CA GLU A 160 3.34 -20.16 0.83
C GLU A 160 3.64 -20.98 2.10
N LEU A 161 3.43 -20.40 3.29
CA LEU A 161 3.65 -21.05 4.56
C LEU A 161 2.60 -22.13 4.87
N GLU A 162 1.37 -21.97 4.39
CA GLU A 162 0.31 -22.97 4.54
C GLU A 162 0.55 -24.17 3.66
N GLN A 163 1.00 -23.98 2.43
CA GLN A 163 1.32 -25.10 1.53
C GLN A 163 2.51 -25.92 2.00
N LYS A 164 3.54 -25.30 2.58
CA LYS A 164 4.69 -26.02 3.16
C LYS A 164 4.34 -26.92 4.35
N ASN A 165 3.19 -26.70 4.98
CA ASN A 165 2.73 -27.47 6.13
C ASN A 165 1.74 -28.60 5.76
N ARG A 166 1.41 -28.74 4.48
CA ARG A 166 0.59 -29.84 3.93
C ARG A 166 1.45 -30.94 3.34
#